data_f42c36424b74306ba863f6fa3889680d
#
_entry.id   f42c36424b74306ba863f6fa3889680d
#
_cell.length_a   1.000
_cell.length_b   1.000
_cell.length_c   1.000
_cell.angle_alpha   90.00
_cell.angle_beta   90.00
_cell.angle_gamma   90.00
#
_symmetry.space_group_name_H-M   'P 1'
#
loop_
_entity.id
_entity.type
_entity.pdbx_description
1 polymer ?
#
loop_
_entity_poly.entity_id
_entity_poly.type
_entity_poly.pdbx_seq_one_letter_code
_entity_poly.pdbx_strand_id
1 'polypeptide(L)'
;MKIHLHHARVLASILVTMIAMPVVLSAADDLNTIFQMGRTAYHKGDLEQAHELLSMVEARDPRHQETRILLASIRSQLKTGGPSLKKQFDGVKIAKVEFAEVTLQEALEALRVLAKNASNGKVVPNFIVKEQALNAKPLSMKLTDIPLTQAIQYVAEVAGARTTYDRHAVIFTSASGN
;
A
#
# COMPACT_ATOMS: atom_id res chain seq x y z
N MET A 1 -25.73 -0.26 87.86
CA MET A 1 -24.56 0.60 87.80
C MET A 1 -23.91 0.41 86.47
N LYS A 2 -24.17 1.30 85.51
CA LYS A 2 -23.84 1.16 84.08
C LYS A 2 -22.66 2.07 83.77
N ILE A 3 -21.57 1.49 83.30
CA ILE A 3 -20.39 2.20 82.84
C ILE A 3 -20.42 2.20 81.32
N HIS A 4 -20.60 3.36 80.73
CA HIS A 4 -20.50 3.51 79.27
C HIS A 4 -19.07 3.85 78.87
N LEU A 5 -18.49 2.97 78.08
CA LEU A 5 -17.16 3.11 77.48
C LEU A 5 -17.31 3.72 76.07
N HIS A 6 -16.94 4.97 75.91
CA HIS A 6 -16.93 5.63 74.61
C HIS A 6 -15.61 5.30 73.86
N HIS A 7 -15.71 4.56 72.77
CA HIS A 7 -14.60 4.35 71.88
C HIS A 7 -14.59 5.48 70.84
N ALA A 8 -13.66 6.41 71.00
CA ALA A 8 -13.37 7.43 69.98
C ALA A 8 -12.60 6.76 68.82
N ARG A 9 -13.22 6.65 67.67
CA ARG A 9 -12.58 6.23 66.40
C ARG A 9 -11.93 7.45 65.74
N VAL A 10 -10.60 7.48 65.80
CA VAL A 10 -9.79 8.42 65.03
C VAL A 10 -9.67 7.87 63.59
N LEU A 11 -10.41 8.51 62.66
CA LEU A 11 -10.26 8.27 61.23
C LEU A 11 -9.09 9.13 60.75
N ALA A 12 -7.94 8.51 60.53
CA ALA A 12 -6.82 9.12 59.82
C ALA A 12 -7.14 9.13 58.32
N SER A 13 -7.58 10.26 57.80
CA SER A 13 -7.70 10.49 56.36
C SER A 13 -6.31 10.65 55.74
N ILE A 14 -5.82 9.59 55.08
CA ILE A 14 -4.63 9.68 54.24
C ILE A 14 -5.07 10.34 52.91
N LEU A 15 -4.79 11.62 52.77
CA LEU A 15 -4.94 12.36 51.51
C LEU A 15 -3.79 11.98 50.58
N VAL A 16 -4.04 11.01 49.70
CA VAL A 16 -3.11 10.69 48.64
C VAL A 16 -3.25 11.78 47.57
N THR A 17 -2.38 12.76 47.64
CA THR A 17 -2.17 13.73 46.54
C THR A 17 -1.51 13.05 45.38
N MET A 18 -2.32 12.61 44.41
CA MET A 18 -1.87 12.12 43.12
C MET A 18 -1.31 13.31 42.33
N ILE A 19 -0.01 13.52 42.39
CA ILE A 19 0.71 14.48 41.56
C ILE A 19 0.59 13.95 40.12
N ALA A 20 -0.36 14.46 39.35
CA ALA A 20 -0.41 14.28 37.91
C ALA A 20 0.80 15.02 37.33
N MET A 21 1.88 14.31 37.07
CA MET A 21 2.96 14.82 36.24
C MET A 21 2.41 15.06 34.84
N PRO A 22 2.46 16.28 34.30
CA PRO A 22 2.17 16.49 32.90
C PRO A 22 3.25 15.74 32.11
N VAL A 23 2.84 14.73 31.36
CA VAL A 23 3.68 14.12 30.33
C VAL A 23 3.85 15.22 29.28
N VAL A 24 4.96 15.95 29.39
CA VAL A 24 5.39 16.87 28.36
C VAL A 24 5.88 16.01 27.21
N LEU A 25 4.96 15.65 26.30
CA LEU A 25 5.33 15.04 25.04
C LEU A 25 6.20 16.06 24.30
N SER A 26 7.48 15.79 24.16
CA SER A 26 8.42 16.68 23.46
C SER A 26 7.97 16.79 22.00
N ALA A 27 7.97 18.00 21.45
CA ALA A 27 7.65 18.22 20.04
C ALA A 27 8.59 17.44 19.09
N ALA A 28 9.78 17.09 19.56
CA ALA A 28 10.72 16.24 18.85
C ALA A 28 10.30 14.77 18.85
N ASP A 29 9.75 14.27 19.96
CA ASP A 29 9.24 12.89 20.06
C ASP A 29 8.01 12.71 19.15
N ASP A 30 7.16 13.74 19.06
CA ASP A 30 6.02 13.78 18.16
C ASP A 30 6.47 13.74 16.69
N LEU A 31 7.50 14.52 16.32
CA LEU A 31 8.02 14.56 14.95
C LEU A 31 8.64 13.23 14.52
N ASN A 32 9.43 12.60 15.40
CA ASN A 32 9.99 11.28 15.14
C ASN A 32 8.90 10.22 14.99
N THR A 33 7.87 10.29 15.81
CA THR A 33 6.71 9.37 15.72
C THR A 33 6.02 9.51 14.37
N ILE A 34 5.73 10.74 13.92
CA ILE A 34 5.13 11.01 12.61
C ILE A 34 6.04 10.48 11.49
N PHE A 35 7.35 10.69 11.60
CA PHE A 35 8.32 10.16 10.63
C PHE A 35 8.27 8.63 10.55
N GLN A 36 8.28 7.91 11.68
CA GLN A 36 8.22 6.45 11.72
C GLN A 36 6.90 5.92 11.14
N MET A 37 5.78 6.60 11.42
CA MET A 37 4.48 6.27 10.82
C MET A 37 4.51 6.44 9.30
N GLY A 38 5.05 7.55 8.80
CA GLY A 38 5.19 7.83 7.36
C GLY A 38 6.11 6.82 6.67
N ARG A 39 7.23 6.44 7.30
CA ARG A 39 8.14 5.40 6.81
C ARG A 39 7.46 4.03 6.76
N THR A 40 6.67 3.71 7.78
CA THR A 40 5.91 2.45 7.83
C THR A 40 4.86 2.40 6.72
N ALA A 41 4.13 3.50 6.49
CA ALA A 41 3.17 3.63 5.40
C ALA A 41 3.86 3.45 4.03
N TYR A 42 5.04 4.06 3.85
CA TYR A 42 5.84 3.89 2.64
C TYR A 42 6.20 2.42 2.36
N HIS A 43 6.68 1.70 3.38
CA HIS A 43 7.02 0.27 3.24
C HIS A 43 5.81 -0.63 3.01
N LYS A 44 4.62 -0.22 3.47
CA LYS A 44 3.35 -0.89 3.18
C LYS A 44 2.81 -0.57 1.78
N GLY A 45 3.43 0.37 1.06
CA GLY A 45 2.97 0.84 -0.25
C GLY A 45 1.78 1.78 -0.18
N ASP A 46 1.45 2.31 1.00
CA ASP A 46 0.43 3.33 1.20
C ASP A 46 1.05 4.72 0.97
N LEU A 47 1.24 5.04 -0.33
CA LEU A 47 2.02 6.22 -0.70
C LEU A 47 1.30 7.54 -0.41
N GLU A 48 -0.03 7.56 -0.46
CA GLU A 48 -0.82 8.73 -0.12
C GLU A 48 -0.64 9.07 1.37
N GLN A 49 -0.82 8.09 2.25
CA GLN A 49 -0.63 8.28 3.69
C GLN A 49 0.84 8.58 4.03
N ALA A 50 1.78 7.90 3.36
CA ALA A 50 3.20 8.18 3.52
C ALA A 50 3.56 9.60 3.10
N HIS A 51 3.00 10.09 1.97
CA HIS A 51 3.21 11.45 1.50
C HIS A 51 2.68 12.48 2.48
N GLU A 52 1.47 12.28 3.01
CA GLU A 52 0.86 13.18 4.00
C GLU A 52 1.73 13.29 5.26
N LEU A 53 2.04 12.15 5.90
CA LEU A 53 2.83 12.11 7.14
C LEU A 53 4.23 12.68 6.95
N LEU A 54 4.94 12.29 5.88
CA LEU A 54 6.30 12.78 5.63
C LEU A 54 6.31 14.26 5.21
N SER A 55 5.26 14.78 4.58
CA SER A 55 5.13 16.21 4.29
C SER A 55 4.96 17.03 5.58
N MET A 56 4.30 16.48 6.60
CA MET A 56 4.22 17.12 7.93
C MET A 56 5.61 17.19 8.59
N VAL A 57 6.45 16.16 8.40
CA VAL A 57 7.84 16.17 8.87
C VAL A 57 8.67 17.21 8.11
N GLU A 58 8.57 17.23 6.78
CA GLU A 58 9.29 18.21 5.91
C GLU A 58 8.93 19.66 6.28
N ALA A 59 7.67 19.93 6.61
CA ALA A 59 7.21 21.25 7.01
C ALA A 59 7.80 21.73 8.35
N ARG A 60 8.06 20.81 9.30
CA ARG A 60 8.62 21.13 10.62
C ARG A 60 10.14 21.06 10.65
N ASP A 61 10.74 20.14 9.90
CA ASP A 61 12.19 20.00 9.71
C ASP A 61 12.54 19.82 8.22
N PRO A 62 12.73 20.92 7.50
CA PRO A 62 13.10 20.89 6.08
C PRO A 62 14.50 20.28 5.82
N ARG A 63 15.32 20.11 6.86
CA ARG A 63 16.67 19.55 6.74
C ARG A 63 16.70 18.04 6.97
N HIS A 64 15.58 17.42 7.33
CA HIS A 64 15.50 15.98 7.55
C HIS A 64 15.74 15.23 6.22
N GLN A 65 16.98 14.78 6.03
CA GLN A 65 17.45 14.25 4.75
C GLN A 65 16.66 13.01 4.30
N GLU A 66 16.40 12.07 5.22
CA GLU A 66 15.65 10.83 4.92
C GLU A 66 14.21 11.14 4.45
N THR A 67 13.52 12.07 5.10
CA THR A 67 12.19 12.53 4.67
C THR A 67 12.20 13.06 3.25
N ARG A 68 13.17 13.88 2.89
CA ARG A 68 13.30 14.45 1.53
C ARG A 68 13.50 13.36 0.48
N ILE A 69 14.34 12.36 0.77
CA ILE A 69 14.60 11.23 -0.13
C ILE A 69 13.32 10.42 -0.32
N LEU A 70 12.62 10.08 0.78
CA LEU A 70 11.37 9.33 0.73
C LEU A 70 10.29 10.09 -0.04
N LEU A 71 10.11 11.39 0.22
CA LEU A 71 9.14 12.22 -0.50
C LEU A 71 9.47 12.34 -2.00
N ALA A 72 10.73 12.45 -2.37
CA ALA A 72 11.12 12.45 -3.79
C ALA A 72 10.75 11.12 -4.46
N SER A 73 11.01 9.99 -3.80
CA SER A 73 10.63 8.66 -4.26
C SER A 73 9.10 8.52 -4.38
N ILE A 74 8.35 8.94 -3.34
CA ILE A 74 6.89 8.90 -3.33
C ILE A 74 6.32 9.76 -4.46
N ARG A 75 6.79 11.00 -4.62
CA ARG A 75 6.33 11.90 -5.70
C ARG A 75 6.58 11.31 -7.08
N SER A 76 7.73 10.63 -7.27
CA SER A 76 8.02 9.91 -8.51
C SER A 76 7.03 8.75 -8.72
N GLN A 77 6.80 7.94 -7.69
CA GLN A 77 5.89 6.80 -7.75
C GLN A 77 4.43 7.23 -7.94
N LEU A 78 3.98 8.30 -7.26
CA LEU A 78 2.63 8.85 -7.45
C LEU A 78 2.43 9.44 -8.85
N LYS A 79 3.48 10.03 -9.46
CA LYS A 79 3.41 10.50 -10.85
C LYS A 79 3.24 9.34 -11.83
N THR A 80 3.90 8.23 -11.60
CA THR A 80 3.78 7.03 -12.44
C THR A 80 2.54 6.19 -12.13
N GLY A 81 1.81 6.50 -11.07
CA GLY A 81 0.58 5.79 -10.64
C GLY A 81 0.82 4.35 -10.15
N GLY A 82 2.08 3.90 -10.13
CA GLY A 82 2.45 2.52 -10.03
C GLY A 82 1.97 1.77 -8.80
N PRO A 83 2.32 2.19 -7.55
CA PRO A 83 1.99 1.38 -6.37
C PRO A 83 0.51 1.42 -6.00
N SER A 84 -0.18 2.54 -6.25
CA SER A 84 -1.60 2.67 -5.95
C SER A 84 -2.45 1.74 -6.82
N LEU A 85 -2.21 1.72 -8.14
CA LEU A 85 -2.88 0.81 -9.08
C LEU A 85 -2.52 -0.64 -8.78
N LYS A 86 -1.25 -0.92 -8.50
CA LYS A 86 -0.78 -2.25 -8.11
C LYS A 86 -1.47 -2.75 -6.85
N LYS A 87 -1.58 -1.92 -5.82
CA LYS A 87 -2.27 -2.27 -4.56
C LYS A 87 -3.75 -2.59 -4.79
N GLN A 88 -4.43 -1.84 -5.66
CA GLN A 88 -5.82 -2.15 -6.03
C GLN A 88 -5.93 -3.53 -6.69
N PHE A 89 -4.99 -3.88 -7.57
CA PHE A 89 -4.99 -5.16 -8.26
C PHE A 89 -4.56 -6.32 -7.36
N ASP A 90 -3.69 -6.10 -6.37
CA ASP A 90 -3.33 -7.12 -5.36
C ASP A 90 -4.55 -7.58 -4.54
N GLY A 91 -5.51 -6.68 -4.33
CA GLY A 91 -6.76 -6.99 -3.65
C GLY A 91 -7.76 -7.83 -4.47
N VAL A 92 -7.52 -8.01 -5.77
CA VAL A 92 -8.42 -8.77 -6.66
C VAL A 92 -7.87 -10.18 -6.87
N LYS A 93 -8.55 -11.20 -6.33
CA LYS A 93 -8.21 -12.60 -6.54
C LYS A 93 -8.95 -13.17 -7.74
N ILE A 94 -8.22 -13.75 -8.66
CA ILE A 94 -8.73 -14.45 -9.84
C ILE A 94 -8.78 -15.95 -9.52
N ALA A 95 -9.97 -16.52 -9.51
CA ALA A 95 -10.17 -17.91 -9.16
C ALA A 95 -9.50 -18.88 -10.15
N LYS A 96 -9.61 -18.59 -11.45
CA LYS A 96 -9.02 -19.42 -12.52
C LYS A 96 -8.67 -18.57 -13.73
N VAL A 97 -7.47 -18.78 -14.25
CA VAL A 97 -7.00 -18.32 -15.56
C VAL A 97 -6.58 -19.53 -16.37
N GLU A 98 -7.07 -19.67 -17.58
CA GLU A 98 -6.69 -20.77 -18.48
C GLU A 98 -6.61 -20.21 -19.90
N PHE A 99 -5.40 -20.17 -20.44
CA PHE A 99 -5.09 -19.73 -21.79
C PHE A 99 -4.47 -20.88 -22.58
N ALA A 100 -4.90 -21.04 -23.82
CA ALA A 100 -4.38 -22.03 -24.75
C ALA A 100 -4.15 -21.35 -26.11
N GLU A 101 -2.89 -21.12 -26.44
CA GLU A 101 -2.43 -20.52 -27.71
C GLU A 101 -3.09 -19.17 -28.05
N VAL A 102 -3.32 -18.33 -27.02
CA VAL A 102 -3.90 -17.00 -27.22
C VAL A 102 -2.81 -15.95 -27.40
N THR A 103 -3.13 -14.84 -28.05
CA THR A 103 -2.26 -13.66 -28.14
C THR A 103 -2.19 -12.92 -26.80
N LEU A 104 -1.17 -12.08 -26.61
CA LEU A 104 -1.08 -11.22 -25.44
C LEU A 104 -2.34 -10.33 -25.31
N GLN A 105 -2.82 -9.77 -26.39
CA GLN A 105 -4.00 -8.89 -26.39
C GLN A 105 -5.27 -9.63 -25.94
N GLU A 106 -5.50 -10.87 -26.42
CA GLU A 106 -6.62 -11.71 -25.98
C GLU A 106 -6.51 -12.09 -24.51
N ALA A 107 -5.30 -12.45 -24.05
CA ALA A 107 -5.05 -12.75 -22.64
C ALA A 107 -5.34 -11.54 -21.71
N LEU A 108 -4.93 -10.35 -22.13
CA LEU A 108 -5.18 -9.12 -21.36
C LEU A 108 -6.67 -8.77 -21.34
N GLU A 109 -7.40 -8.95 -22.44
CA GLU A 109 -8.84 -8.73 -22.47
C GLU A 109 -9.56 -9.73 -21.56
N ALA A 110 -9.17 -11.00 -21.57
CA ALA A 110 -9.70 -12.00 -20.66
C ALA A 110 -9.41 -11.65 -19.20
N LEU A 111 -8.19 -11.19 -18.87
CA LEU A 111 -7.86 -10.72 -17.51
C LEU A 111 -8.71 -9.52 -17.09
N ARG A 112 -9.02 -8.59 -18.02
CA ARG A 112 -9.92 -7.46 -17.75
C ARG A 112 -11.30 -7.93 -17.35
N VAL A 113 -11.88 -8.89 -18.08
CA VAL A 113 -13.20 -9.47 -17.79
C VAL A 113 -13.18 -10.20 -16.45
N LEU A 114 -12.16 -11.03 -16.21
CA LEU A 114 -12.02 -11.79 -14.96
C LEU A 114 -11.88 -10.83 -13.74
N ALA A 115 -11.07 -9.79 -13.87
CA ALA A 115 -10.90 -8.79 -12.80
C ALA A 115 -12.19 -8.02 -12.51
N LYS A 116 -12.91 -7.61 -13.56
CA LYS A 116 -14.22 -6.95 -13.43
C LYS A 116 -15.20 -7.84 -12.68
N ASN A 117 -15.28 -9.13 -13.02
CA ASN A 117 -16.19 -10.07 -12.38
C ASN A 117 -15.76 -10.34 -10.93
N ALA A 118 -14.47 -10.61 -10.67
CA ALA A 118 -13.95 -10.89 -9.34
C ALA A 118 -14.08 -9.70 -8.37
N SER A 119 -14.06 -8.47 -8.88
CA SER A 119 -14.20 -7.25 -8.10
C SER A 119 -15.61 -6.67 -8.04
N ASN A 120 -16.62 -7.37 -8.61
CA ASN A 120 -17.99 -6.84 -8.78
C ASN A 120 -18.00 -5.49 -9.52
N GLY A 121 -17.18 -5.35 -10.54
CA GLY A 121 -17.09 -4.16 -11.38
C GLY A 121 -16.26 -3.00 -10.80
N LYS A 122 -15.71 -3.15 -9.59
CA LYS A 122 -14.91 -2.08 -8.94
C LYS A 122 -13.54 -1.89 -9.57
N VAL A 123 -12.95 -2.96 -10.10
CA VAL A 123 -11.62 -2.93 -10.73
C VAL A 123 -11.74 -3.39 -12.18
N VAL A 124 -11.48 -2.47 -13.09
CA VAL A 124 -11.44 -2.73 -14.54
C VAL A 124 -10.06 -2.29 -15.04
N PRO A 125 -9.11 -3.23 -15.17
CA PRO A 125 -7.76 -2.90 -15.60
C PRO A 125 -7.74 -2.26 -17.00
N ASN A 126 -6.90 -1.26 -17.18
CA ASN A 126 -6.56 -0.73 -18.49
C ASN A 126 -5.15 -1.20 -18.87
N PHE A 127 -5.00 -1.81 -20.03
CA PHE A 127 -3.76 -2.36 -20.54
C PHE A 127 -3.34 -1.65 -21.83
N ILE A 128 -2.06 -1.32 -21.92
CA ILE A 128 -1.45 -0.71 -23.11
C ILE A 128 -0.27 -1.57 -23.54
N VAL A 129 -0.33 -2.13 -24.74
CA VAL A 129 0.78 -2.86 -25.36
C VAL A 129 1.46 -1.90 -26.34
N LYS A 130 2.72 -1.53 -26.06
CA LYS A 130 3.45 -0.57 -26.91
C LYS A 130 3.96 -1.17 -28.20
N GLU A 131 4.43 -2.42 -28.15
CA GLU A 131 5.00 -3.08 -29.31
C GLU A 131 4.09 -4.21 -29.79
N GLN A 132 3.65 -4.14 -31.03
CA GLN A 132 2.81 -5.17 -31.66
C GLN A 132 3.51 -6.54 -31.75
N ALA A 133 4.83 -6.56 -31.79
CA ALA A 133 5.62 -7.79 -31.81
C ALA A 133 5.38 -8.70 -30.59
N LEU A 134 4.93 -8.13 -29.48
CA LEU A 134 4.56 -8.90 -28.29
C LEU A 134 3.33 -9.81 -28.49
N ASN A 135 2.51 -9.54 -29.50
CA ASN A 135 1.35 -10.37 -29.87
C ASN A 135 1.72 -11.53 -30.81
N ALA A 136 2.95 -11.58 -31.32
CA ALA A 136 3.35 -12.59 -32.29
C ALA A 136 3.58 -13.99 -31.67
N LYS A 137 3.81 -14.04 -30.36
CA LYS A 137 4.05 -15.29 -29.63
C LYS A 137 2.78 -15.73 -28.90
N PRO A 138 2.24 -16.93 -29.21
CA PRO A 138 1.09 -17.45 -28.49
C PRO A 138 1.44 -17.78 -27.03
N LEU A 139 0.48 -17.54 -26.14
CA LEU A 139 0.58 -17.82 -24.71
C LEU A 139 -0.28 -19.02 -24.35
N SER A 140 0.30 -19.92 -23.56
CA SER A 140 -0.46 -21.01 -22.92
C SER A 140 -0.10 -21.06 -21.44
N MET A 141 -1.09 -20.95 -20.56
CA MET A 141 -0.88 -21.03 -19.12
C MET A 141 -2.15 -21.39 -18.37
N LYS A 142 -1.98 -21.94 -17.17
CA LYS A 142 -3.06 -22.23 -16.26
C LYS A 142 -2.68 -21.78 -14.85
N LEU A 143 -3.51 -20.92 -14.26
CA LEU A 143 -3.31 -20.37 -12.91
C LEU A 143 -4.63 -20.49 -12.13
N THR A 144 -4.52 -20.69 -10.81
CA THR A 144 -5.66 -20.80 -9.92
C THR A 144 -5.39 -20.00 -8.64
N ASP A 145 -6.44 -19.35 -8.11
CA ASP A 145 -6.44 -18.60 -6.84
C ASP A 145 -5.28 -17.61 -6.71
N ILE A 146 -5.14 -16.74 -7.70
CA ILE A 146 -3.99 -15.85 -7.85
C ILE A 146 -4.41 -14.37 -7.81
N PRO A 147 -3.63 -13.47 -7.15
CA PRO A 147 -3.83 -12.03 -7.27
C PRO A 147 -3.69 -11.56 -8.73
N LEU A 148 -4.52 -10.59 -9.11
CA LEU A 148 -4.50 -10.04 -10.47
C LEU A 148 -3.12 -9.51 -10.86
N THR A 149 -2.37 -8.88 -9.94
CA THR A 149 -1.00 -8.41 -10.18
C THR A 149 -0.06 -9.53 -10.59
N GLN A 150 -0.16 -10.68 -9.94
CA GLN A 150 0.65 -11.85 -10.29
C GLN A 150 0.22 -12.47 -11.62
N ALA A 151 -1.09 -12.52 -11.89
CA ALA A 151 -1.59 -12.99 -13.19
C ALA A 151 -1.06 -12.10 -14.32
N ILE A 152 -1.07 -10.78 -14.16
CA ILE A 152 -0.49 -9.82 -15.11
C ILE A 152 1.01 -10.05 -15.30
N GLN A 153 1.74 -10.29 -14.21
CA GLN A 153 3.18 -10.54 -14.27
C GLN A 153 3.52 -11.81 -15.04
N TYR A 154 2.83 -12.92 -14.76
CA TYR A 154 3.06 -14.17 -15.50
C TYR A 154 2.71 -14.07 -16.98
N VAL A 155 1.60 -13.38 -17.31
CA VAL A 155 1.26 -13.10 -18.72
C VAL A 155 2.38 -12.31 -19.39
N ALA A 156 2.93 -11.29 -18.73
CA ALA A 156 4.03 -10.51 -19.26
C ALA A 156 5.30 -11.36 -19.46
N GLU A 157 5.67 -12.17 -18.48
CA GLU A 157 6.85 -13.04 -18.54
C GLU A 157 6.77 -14.01 -19.72
N VAL A 158 5.63 -14.69 -19.91
CA VAL A 158 5.43 -15.63 -21.02
C VAL A 158 5.43 -14.91 -22.37
N ALA A 159 4.89 -13.69 -22.44
CA ALA A 159 4.93 -12.85 -23.64
C ALA A 159 6.32 -12.27 -23.93
N GLY A 160 7.29 -12.36 -23.01
CA GLY A 160 8.58 -11.69 -23.11
C GLY A 160 8.48 -10.18 -22.93
N ALA A 161 7.52 -9.73 -22.14
CA ALA A 161 7.27 -8.32 -21.84
C ALA A 161 7.68 -7.95 -20.42
N ARG A 162 7.90 -6.64 -20.21
CA ARG A 162 7.97 -5.97 -18.89
C ARG A 162 6.71 -5.17 -18.68
N THR A 163 6.28 -5.08 -17.43
CA THR A 163 5.13 -4.26 -17.05
C THR A 163 5.57 -3.02 -16.28
N THR A 164 4.96 -1.88 -16.63
CA THR A 164 5.05 -0.65 -15.85
C THR A 164 3.65 -0.22 -15.47
N TYR A 165 3.43 0.02 -14.19
CA TYR A 165 2.16 0.51 -13.69
C TYR A 165 2.18 2.04 -13.76
N ASP A 166 1.36 2.61 -14.61
CA ASP A 166 1.09 4.04 -14.68
C ASP A 166 -0.17 4.37 -13.87
N ARG A 167 -0.50 5.64 -13.70
CA ARG A 167 -1.68 6.10 -12.94
C ARG A 167 -3.00 5.45 -13.39
N HIS A 168 -3.15 5.20 -14.69
CA HIS A 168 -4.41 4.78 -15.29
C HIS A 168 -4.31 3.49 -16.10
N ALA A 169 -3.12 2.92 -16.25
CA ALA A 169 -2.90 1.75 -17.09
C ALA A 169 -1.69 0.94 -16.66
N VAL A 170 -1.68 -0.35 -17.00
CA VAL A 170 -0.49 -1.18 -17.02
C VAL A 170 0.05 -1.20 -18.44
N ILE A 171 1.29 -0.78 -18.60
CA ILE A 171 1.98 -0.66 -19.88
C ILE A 171 2.89 -1.86 -20.06
N PHE A 172 2.75 -2.52 -21.20
CA PHE A 172 3.60 -3.65 -21.61
C PHE A 172 4.60 -3.17 -22.64
N THR A 173 5.88 -3.42 -22.38
CA THR A 173 7.00 -3.14 -23.27
C THR A 173 7.85 -4.40 -23.44
N SER A 174 8.60 -4.53 -24.52
CA SER A 174 9.51 -5.68 -24.69
C SER A 174 10.50 -5.79 -23.54
N ALA A 175 10.74 -7.00 -23.06
CA ALA A 175 11.77 -7.29 -22.07
C ALA A 175 13.19 -7.17 -22.65
N SER A 176 13.35 -7.36 -23.95
CA SER A 176 14.58 -7.11 -24.69
C SER A 176 14.70 -5.62 -24.94
N GLY A 177 15.24 -4.88 -23.98
CA GLY A 177 15.64 -3.50 -24.19
C GLY A 177 16.86 -3.49 -25.10
N ASN A 178 16.72 -2.76 -26.19
CA ASN A 178 17.83 -2.33 -27.02
C ASN A 178 18.71 -1.37 -26.21
#